data_0f2a59ff9e66bd00920e76c158f77d20
#
_entry.id   0f2a59ff9e66bd00920e76c158f77d20
#
_cell.length_a   1.000
_cell.length_b   1.000
_cell.length_c   1.000
_cell.angle_alpha   90.00
_cell.angle_beta   90.00
_cell.angle_gamma   90.00
#
_symmetry.space_group_name_H-M   'P 1'
#
loop_
_entity.id
_entity.type
_entity.pdbx_description
1 polymer ?
#
loop_
_entity_poly.entity_id
_entity_poly.type
_entity_poly.pdbx_seq_one_letter_code
_entity_poly.pdbx_strand_id
1 'polypeptide(L)'
;YGADALRLTLITGNAPGNDMRFYNERVEASRNFANKVWNASRFILMNMKENVVEKPEDALLTPADRWILSAVNTLAKDVTENMDKFELGIAVQKVYDFIWDEFCDWYVELAKYRIWHAEEDQAAANCVLWVLKTVLRQALKLLHPFMPFITEEIYLALVPEEESLMMSSWPVYKEEWNFPADENVMEHIKAITKGIRNVRAEMDVPNSRKTKVYVVCQDEALCNGIEGMTESVKPCLLYTSPSPR
;
A
#
# COMPACT_ATOMS: atom_id res chain seq x y z
N TYR A 1 21.35 -9.05 9.19
CA TYR A 1 20.28 -8.29 8.53
C TYR A 1 19.48 -9.13 7.51
N GLY A 2 20.04 -10.24 7.03
CA GLY A 2 19.42 -11.09 6.02
C GLY A 2 19.80 -10.74 4.57
N ALA A 3 19.70 -11.74 3.66
CA ALA A 3 20.12 -11.59 2.26
C ALA A 3 19.29 -10.56 1.51
N ASP A 4 17.97 -10.52 1.71
CA ASP A 4 17.07 -9.57 1.06
C ASP A 4 17.39 -8.12 1.43
N ALA A 5 17.70 -7.84 2.70
CA ALA A 5 18.08 -6.50 3.13
C ALA A 5 19.37 -6.02 2.45
N LEU A 6 20.35 -6.91 2.30
CA LEU A 6 21.59 -6.59 1.58
C LEU A 6 21.33 -6.36 0.08
N ARG A 7 20.55 -7.25 -0.56
CA ARG A 7 20.20 -7.13 -1.98
C ARG A 7 19.49 -5.80 -2.28
N LEU A 8 18.47 -5.46 -1.48
CA LEU A 8 17.76 -4.19 -1.63
C LEU A 8 18.69 -2.99 -1.47
N THR A 9 19.55 -3.01 -0.45
CA THR A 9 20.52 -1.93 -0.19
C THR A 9 21.47 -1.71 -1.36
N LEU A 10 21.95 -2.79 -1.99
CA LEU A 10 22.92 -2.70 -3.09
C LEU A 10 22.32 -2.15 -4.39
N ILE A 11 21.01 -2.28 -4.58
CA ILE A 11 20.33 -1.80 -5.79
C ILE A 11 19.75 -0.40 -5.58
N THR A 12 19.27 -0.09 -4.36
CA THR A 12 18.61 1.19 -4.06
C THR A 12 19.60 2.34 -4.01
N GLY A 13 19.29 3.41 -4.73
CA GLY A 13 20.07 4.67 -4.69
C GLY A 13 21.42 4.61 -5.42
N ASN A 14 21.62 3.62 -6.27
CA ASN A 14 22.80 3.50 -7.10
C ASN A 14 22.51 4.05 -8.50
N ALA A 15 23.35 4.98 -8.97
CA ALA A 15 23.32 5.46 -10.34
C ALA A 15 24.46 4.78 -11.12
N PRO A 16 24.23 4.36 -12.38
CA PRO A 16 25.25 3.74 -13.20
C PRO A 16 26.52 4.60 -13.27
N GLY A 17 27.69 3.98 -13.07
CA GLY A 17 28.98 4.65 -13.13
C GLY A 17 29.44 5.36 -11.85
N ASN A 18 28.67 5.33 -10.78
CA ASN A 18 29.06 5.88 -9.50
C ASN A 18 29.38 4.79 -8.46
N ASP A 19 30.43 5.00 -7.68
CA ASP A 19 30.75 4.16 -6.52
C ASP A 19 29.73 4.38 -5.42
N MET A 20 29.21 3.29 -4.87
CA MET A 20 28.31 3.35 -3.72
C MET A 20 29.09 3.14 -2.41
N ARG A 21 28.98 4.11 -1.50
CA ARG A 21 29.47 3.92 -0.12
C ARG A 21 28.50 3.03 0.64
N PHE A 22 29.03 1.97 1.23
CA PHE A 22 28.27 1.05 2.06
C PHE A 22 28.15 1.58 3.49
N TYR A 23 26.92 1.70 3.98
CA TYR A 23 26.61 2.10 5.35
C TYR A 23 25.67 1.07 5.99
N ASN A 24 25.95 0.68 7.23
CA ASN A 24 25.12 -0.27 7.98
C ASN A 24 23.69 0.23 8.18
N GLU A 25 23.50 1.54 8.34
CA GLU A 25 22.21 2.20 8.51
C GLU A 25 21.29 1.97 7.31
N ARG A 26 21.86 1.89 6.10
CA ARG A 26 21.09 1.57 4.87
C ARG A 26 20.59 0.13 4.88
N VAL A 27 21.42 -0.82 5.34
CA VAL A 27 21.01 -2.22 5.45
C VAL A 27 19.94 -2.37 6.54
N GLU A 28 20.05 -1.61 7.61
CA GLU A 28 19.05 -1.57 8.67
C GLU A 28 17.70 -1.01 8.17
N ALA A 29 17.72 0.05 7.37
CA ALA A 29 16.52 0.59 6.74
C ALA A 29 15.86 -0.45 5.81
N SER A 30 16.65 -1.17 5.01
CA SER A 30 16.16 -2.25 4.15
C SER A 30 15.57 -3.42 4.94
N ARG A 31 16.16 -3.78 6.10
CA ARG A 31 15.57 -4.76 7.02
C ARG A 31 14.25 -4.27 7.60
N ASN A 32 14.16 -3.00 7.97
CA ASN A 32 12.93 -2.42 8.50
C ASN A 32 11.81 -2.42 7.44
N PHE A 33 12.16 -2.20 6.18
CA PHE A 33 11.24 -2.38 5.06
C PHE A 33 10.73 -3.83 4.96
N ALA A 34 11.63 -4.82 4.99
CA ALA A 34 11.25 -6.22 5.00
C ALA A 34 10.29 -6.56 6.16
N ASN A 35 10.59 -6.06 7.36
CA ASN A 35 9.72 -6.24 8.53
C ASN A 35 8.34 -5.59 8.34
N LYS A 36 8.28 -4.42 7.69
CA LYS A 36 7.01 -3.74 7.39
C LYS A 36 6.15 -4.56 6.41
N VAL A 37 6.77 -5.07 5.35
CA VAL A 37 6.11 -5.97 4.37
C VAL A 37 5.58 -7.22 5.09
N TRP A 38 6.42 -7.86 5.90
CA TRP A 38 6.05 -9.04 6.68
C TRP A 38 4.85 -8.80 7.60
N ASN A 39 4.88 -7.71 8.37
CA ASN A 39 3.81 -7.38 9.31
C ASN A 39 2.49 -7.07 8.61
N ALA A 40 2.52 -6.32 7.50
CA ALA A 40 1.34 -6.05 6.69
C ALA A 40 0.75 -7.34 6.10
N SER A 41 1.61 -8.20 5.55
CA SER A 41 1.20 -9.51 5.00
C SER A 41 0.62 -10.42 6.08
N ARG A 42 1.24 -10.47 7.26
CA ARG A 42 0.72 -11.24 8.41
C ARG A 42 -0.67 -10.74 8.84
N PHE A 43 -0.87 -9.42 8.90
CA PHE A 43 -2.19 -8.85 9.20
C PHE A 43 -3.24 -9.32 8.18
N ILE A 44 -2.93 -9.26 6.89
CA ILE A 44 -3.83 -9.71 5.82
C ILE A 44 -4.14 -11.21 5.95
N LEU A 45 -3.11 -12.04 6.06
CA LEU A 45 -3.25 -13.50 6.17
C LEU A 45 -4.09 -13.92 7.39
N MET A 46 -3.92 -13.24 8.54
CA MET A 46 -4.69 -13.53 9.74
C MET A 46 -6.18 -13.24 9.57
N ASN A 47 -6.53 -12.20 8.80
CA ASN A 47 -7.92 -11.82 8.56
C ASN A 47 -8.57 -12.62 7.42
N MET A 48 -7.78 -13.29 6.58
CA MET A 48 -8.27 -14.13 5.49
C MET A 48 -8.59 -15.58 5.89
N LYS A 49 -8.11 -16.06 7.04
CA LYS A 49 -8.11 -17.48 7.42
C LYS A 49 -9.48 -18.18 7.40
N GLU A 50 -10.57 -17.45 7.51
CA GLU A 50 -11.93 -18.00 7.59
C GLU A 50 -12.84 -17.55 6.43
N ASN A 51 -12.33 -16.74 5.50
CA ASN A 51 -13.14 -16.14 4.44
C ASN A 51 -12.70 -16.62 3.05
N VAL A 52 -13.65 -17.10 2.27
CA VAL A 52 -13.48 -17.29 0.83
C VAL A 52 -13.41 -15.89 0.20
N VAL A 53 -12.24 -15.56 -0.33
CA VAL A 53 -11.98 -14.24 -0.91
C VAL A 53 -12.20 -14.31 -2.42
N GLU A 54 -13.44 -14.12 -2.83
CA GLU A 54 -13.85 -14.03 -4.24
C GLU A 54 -13.82 -12.58 -4.74
N LYS A 55 -13.74 -12.43 -6.08
CA LYS A 55 -13.82 -11.10 -6.69
C LYS A 55 -15.19 -10.48 -6.36
N PRO A 56 -15.25 -9.30 -5.73
CA PRO A 56 -16.49 -8.63 -5.43
C PRO A 56 -17.15 -8.07 -6.69
N GLU A 57 -18.43 -7.71 -6.57
CA GLU A 57 -19.09 -6.84 -7.54
C GLU A 57 -18.43 -5.46 -7.53
N ASP A 58 -18.26 -4.85 -8.69
CA ASP A 58 -17.58 -3.57 -8.83
C ASP A 58 -18.29 -2.43 -8.05
N ALA A 59 -19.59 -2.57 -7.79
CA ALA A 59 -20.39 -1.64 -6.99
C ALA A 59 -19.96 -1.61 -5.49
N LEU A 60 -19.31 -2.65 -4.99
CA LEU A 60 -18.83 -2.73 -3.61
C LEU A 60 -17.47 -2.06 -3.40
N LEU A 61 -16.75 -1.73 -4.49
CA LEU A 61 -15.46 -1.05 -4.42
C LEU A 61 -15.65 0.41 -3.99
N THR A 62 -14.99 0.79 -2.93
CA THR A 62 -14.91 2.19 -2.48
C THR A 62 -13.91 2.99 -3.31
N PRO A 63 -13.89 4.33 -3.22
CA PRO A 63 -12.84 5.14 -3.85
C PRO A 63 -11.42 4.71 -3.45
N ALA A 64 -11.20 4.33 -2.19
CA ALA A 64 -9.89 3.83 -1.74
C ALA A 64 -9.51 2.49 -2.40
N ASP A 65 -10.47 1.59 -2.60
CA ASP A 65 -10.24 0.30 -3.26
C ASP A 65 -9.85 0.52 -4.73
N ARG A 66 -10.60 1.36 -5.45
CA ARG A 66 -10.30 1.70 -6.84
C ARG A 66 -8.97 2.43 -6.99
N TRP A 67 -8.70 3.39 -6.09
CA TRP A 67 -7.42 4.08 -6.06
C TRP A 67 -6.22 3.11 -5.91
N ILE A 68 -6.24 2.20 -4.94
CA ILE A 68 -5.07 1.32 -4.71
C ILE A 68 -4.90 0.28 -5.83
N LEU A 69 -6.00 -0.18 -6.45
CA LEU A 69 -5.96 -1.03 -7.65
C LEU A 69 -5.35 -0.27 -8.83
N SER A 70 -5.72 1.00 -9.03
CA SER A 70 -5.15 1.86 -10.06
C SER A 70 -3.67 2.16 -9.82
N ALA A 71 -3.29 2.43 -8.56
CA ALA A 71 -1.91 2.69 -8.18
C ALA A 71 -0.99 1.48 -8.42
N VAL A 72 -1.39 0.26 -8.03
CA VAL A 72 -0.59 -0.94 -8.31
C VAL A 72 -0.53 -1.29 -9.79
N ASN A 73 -1.59 -0.98 -10.52
CA ASN A 73 -1.67 -1.15 -11.97
C ASN A 73 -0.69 -0.22 -12.71
N THR A 74 -0.66 1.05 -12.35
CA THR A 74 0.31 2.04 -12.86
C THR A 74 1.74 1.66 -12.46
N LEU A 75 1.93 1.20 -11.21
CA LEU A 75 3.23 0.71 -10.75
C LEU A 75 3.75 -0.43 -11.62
N ALA A 76 2.90 -1.39 -11.99
CA ALA A 76 3.30 -2.53 -12.83
C ALA A 76 3.84 -2.06 -14.19
N LYS A 77 3.19 -1.09 -14.81
CA LYS A 77 3.65 -0.45 -16.05
C LYS A 77 5.00 0.24 -15.86
N ASP A 78 5.07 1.12 -14.87
CA ASP A 78 6.25 1.94 -14.60
C ASP A 78 7.49 1.10 -14.26
N VAL A 79 7.33 0.07 -13.42
CA VAL A 79 8.41 -0.84 -13.05
C VAL A 79 8.90 -1.61 -14.27
N THR A 80 7.99 -2.12 -15.11
CA THR A 80 8.36 -2.84 -16.33
C THR A 80 9.15 -1.95 -17.27
N GLU A 81 8.67 -0.71 -17.53
CA GLU A 81 9.37 0.24 -18.40
C GLU A 81 10.77 0.61 -17.88
N ASN A 82 10.94 0.78 -16.56
CA ASN A 82 12.26 1.08 -15.98
C ASN A 82 13.19 -0.15 -16.00
N MET A 83 12.66 -1.35 -15.79
CA MET A 83 13.46 -2.58 -15.89
C MET A 83 13.92 -2.82 -17.33
N ASP A 84 13.09 -2.58 -18.33
CA ASP A 84 13.45 -2.70 -19.75
C ASP A 84 14.56 -1.70 -20.16
N LYS A 85 14.62 -0.56 -19.48
CA LYS A 85 15.70 0.44 -19.64
C LYS A 85 16.92 0.16 -18.76
N PHE A 86 16.95 -0.93 -18.00
CA PHE A 86 17.99 -1.23 -16.99
C PHE A 86 18.12 -0.18 -15.87
N GLU A 87 17.08 0.59 -15.61
CA GLU A 87 16.99 1.58 -14.53
C GLU A 87 16.52 0.92 -13.22
N LEU A 88 17.24 -0.12 -12.78
CA LEU A 88 16.81 -0.98 -11.66
C LEU A 88 16.65 -0.22 -10.34
N GLY A 89 17.49 0.79 -10.10
CA GLY A 89 17.40 1.64 -8.91
C GLY A 89 16.10 2.44 -8.86
N ILE A 90 15.62 2.93 -10.02
CA ILE A 90 14.34 3.65 -10.13
C ILE A 90 13.18 2.67 -9.98
N ALA A 91 13.26 1.52 -10.65
CA ALA A 91 12.23 0.50 -10.56
C ALA A 91 11.98 0.06 -9.11
N VAL A 92 13.06 -0.30 -8.38
CA VAL A 92 12.93 -0.76 -6.99
C VAL A 92 12.46 0.36 -6.05
N GLN A 93 12.86 1.62 -6.29
CA GLN A 93 12.41 2.75 -5.48
C GLN A 93 10.89 2.96 -5.60
N LYS A 94 10.35 2.87 -6.82
CA LYS A 94 8.90 2.95 -7.05
C LYS A 94 8.14 1.84 -6.32
N VAL A 95 8.65 0.60 -6.32
CA VAL A 95 8.06 -0.51 -5.57
C VAL A 95 8.13 -0.26 -4.07
N TYR A 96 9.27 0.24 -3.59
CA TYR A 96 9.45 0.59 -2.18
C TYR A 96 8.45 1.64 -1.73
N ASP A 97 8.37 2.78 -2.45
CA ASP A 97 7.49 3.90 -2.10
C ASP A 97 6.02 3.47 -2.12
N PHE A 98 5.60 2.72 -3.14
CA PHE A 98 4.24 2.18 -3.20
C PHE A 98 3.90 1.29 -2.01
N ILE A 99 4.78 0.33 -1.67
CA ILE A 99 4.51 -0.60 -0.57
C ILE A 99 4.52 0.14 0.77
N TRP A 100 5.50 1.03 0.97
CA TRP A 100 5.66 1.73 2.24
C TRP A 100 4.56 2.74 2.47
N ASP A 101 4.40 3.69 1.53
CA ASP A 101 3.53 4.85 1.71
C ASP A 101 2.09 4.54 1.32
N GLU A 102 1.86 4.05 0.09
CA GLU A 102 0.51 3.89 -0.43
C GLU A 102 -0.20 2.69 0.17
N PHE A 103 0.44 1.53 0.15
CA PHE A 103 -0.19 0.29 0.60
C PHE A 103 -0.22 0.18 2.13
N CYS A 104 0.95 0.25 2.81
CA CYS A 104 1.01 0.03 4.24
C CYS A 104 0.50 1.21 5.07
N ASP A 105 0.91 2.45 4.75
CA ASP A 105 0.59 3.61 5.58
C ASP A 105 -0.82 4.16 5.32
N TRP A 106 -1.36 3.92 4.11
CA TRP A 106 -2.70 4.39 3.79
C TRP A 106 -3.71 3.26 3.63
N TYR A 107 -3.55 2.40 2.62
CA TYR A 107 -4.62 1.47 2.27
C TYR A 107 -4.90 0.44 3.37
N VAL A 108 -3.87 -0.17 3.95
CA VAL A 108 -4.02 -1.12 5.06
C VAL A 108 -4.72 -0.47 6.26
N GLU A 109 -4.40 0.80 6.58
CA GLU A 109 -5.06 1.51 7.68
C GLU A 109 -6.54 1.79 7.39
N LEU A 110 -6.87 2.22 6.16
CA LEU A 110 -8.27 2.44 5.74
C LEU A 110 -9.06 1.12 5.73
N ALA A 111 -8.44 0.02 5.34
CA ALA A 111 -9.05 -1.30 5.28
C ALA A 111 -9.48 -1.83 6.65
N LYS A 112 -8.76 -1.47 7.72
CA LYS A 112 -9.04 -1.94 9.09
C LYS A 112 -10.47 -1.64 9.53
N TYR A 113 -11.01 -0.49 9.18
CA TYR A 113 -12.37 -0.12 9.54
C TYR A 113 -13.39 -1.17 9.06
N ARG A 114 -13.34 -1.55 7.78
CA ARG A 114 -14.27 -2.54 7.20
C ARG A 114 -14.02 -3.95 7.73
N ILE A 115 -12.77 -4.31 7.98
CA ILE A 115 -12.42 -5.62 8.55
C ILE A 115 -12.96 -5.75 9.98
N TRP A 116 -12.84 -4.70 10.80
CA TRP A 116 -13.28 -4.73 12.19
C TRP A 116 -14.79 -4.63 12.37
N HIS A 117 -15.52 -4.17 11.33
CA HIS A 117 -16.98 -4.10 11.29
C HIS A 117 -17.61 -5.20 10.40
N ALA A 118 -16.89 -6.31 10.21
CA ALA A 118 -17.34 -7.42 9.37
C ALA A 118 -18.68 -8.04 9.83
N GLU A 119 -18.99 -7.98 11.13
CA GLU A 119 -20.26 -8.45 11.68
C GLU A 119 -21.45 -7.59 11.19
N GLU A 120 -21.22 -6.32 10.88
CA GLU A 120 -22.23 -5.38 10.39
C GLU A 120 -22.40 -5.47 8.87
N ASP A 121 -21.29 -5.65 8.14
CA ASP A 121 -21.26 -5.74 6.67
C ASP A 121 -20.17 -6.72 6.18
N GLN A 122 -20.54 -7.98 6.08
CA GLN A 122 -19.64 -9.05 5.61
C GLN A 122 -19.24 -8.87 4.14
N ALA A 123 -20.11 -8.31 3.30
CA ALA A 123 -19.81 -8.09 1.89
C ALA A 123 -18.71 -7.02 1.72
N ALA A 124 -18.79 -5.93 2.48
CA ALA A 124 -17.75 -4.91 2.51
C ALA A 124 -16.43 -5.46 3.05
N ALA A 125 -16.46 -6.30 4.09
CA ALA A 125 -15.26 -6.93 4.64
C ALA A 125 -14.60 -7.89 3.62
N ASN A 126 -15.40 -8.72 2.93
CA ASN A 126 -14.87 -9.60 1.89
C ASN A 126 -14.29 -8.83 0.70
N CYS A 127 -14.94 -7.74 0.31
CA CYS A 127 -14.46 -6.87 -0.75
C CYS A 127 -13.06 -6.32 -0.42
N VAL A 128 -12.88 -5.73 0.75
CA VAL A 128 -11.59 -5.16 1.14
C VAL A 128 -10.49 -6.22 1.30
N LEU A 129 -10.83 -7.42 1.77
CA LEU A 129 -9.89 -8.54 1.85
C LEU A 129 -9.45 -9.01 0.45
N TRP A 130 -10.36 -9.04 -0.53
CA TRP A 130 -10.02 -9.34 -1.91
C TRP A 130 -9.06 -8.30 -2.49
N VAL A 131 -9.32 -7.02 -2.28
CA VAL A 131 -8.43 -5.95 -2.75
C VAL A 131 -7.05 -6.05 -2.09
N LEU A 132 -7.00 -6.25 -0.76
CA LEU A 132 -5.73 -6.45 -0.04
C LEU A 132 -4.93 -7.63 -0.59
N LYS A 133 -5.58 -8.79 -0.81
CA LYS A 133 -4.95 -9.98 -1.41
C LYS A 133 -4.41 -9.67 -2.80
N THR A 134 -5.24 -9.05 -3.64
CA THR A 134 -4.93 -8.76 -5.04
C THR A 134 -3.74 -7.81 -5.14
N VAL A 135 -3.77 -6.69 -4.40
CA VAL A 135 -2.69 -5.68 -4.40
C VAL A 135 -1.40 -6.25 -3.82
N LEU A 136 -1.47 -6.96 -2.69
CA LEU A 136 -0.29 -7.61 -2.10
C LEU A 136 0.33 -8.60 -3.08
N ARG A 137 -0.48 -9.44 -3.74
CA ARG A 137 0.01 -10.40 -4.75
C ARG A 137 0.77 -9.70 -5.88
N GLN A 138 0.26 -8.60 -6.42
CA GLN A 138 0.94 -7.84 -7.48
C GLN A 138 2.23 -7.19 -6.95
N ALA A 139 2.18 -6.56 -5.77
CA ALA A 139 3.34 -5.92 -5.16
C ALA A 139 4.47 -6.91 -4.85
N LEU A 140 4.14 -8.13 -4.37
CA LEU A 140 5.13 -9.18 -4.14
C LEU A 140 5.81 -9.62 -5.44
N LYS A 141 5.07 -9.75 -6.54
CA LYS A 141 5.62 -10.09 -7.86
C LYS A 141 6.61 -9.02 -8.34
N LEU A 142 6.27 -7.73 -8.19
CA LEU A 142 7.14 -6.62 -8.56
C LEU A 142 8.37 -6.49 -7.66
N LEU A 143 8.26 -6.87 -6.39
CA LEU A 143 9.38 -6.82 -5.44
C LEU A 143 10.30 -8.04 -5.54
N HIS A 144 9.81 -9.18 -6.05
CA HIS A 144 10.52 -10.46 -6.04
C HIS A 144 11.93 -10.43 -6.68
N PRO A 145 12.18 -9.77 -7.82
CA PRO A 145 13.52 -9.69 -8.38
C PRO A 145 14.56 -9.08 -7.43
N PHE A 146 14.12 -8.24 -6.52
CA PHE A 146 14.97 -7.49 -5.58
C PHE A 146 15.09 -8.19 -4.22
N MET A 147 14.00 -8.78 -3.72
CA MET A 147 13.91 -9.44 -2.41
C MET A 147 13.24 -10.83 -2.53
N PRO A 148 13.91 -11.81 -3.14
CA PRO A 148 13.28 -13.08 -3.51
C PRO A 148 12.85 -13.94 -2.33
N PHE A 149 13.57 -13.91 -1.19
CA PHE A 149 13.30 -14.85 -0.10
C PHE A 149 12.03 -14.50 0.68
N ILE A 150 11.88 -13.26 1.11
CA ILE A 150 10.70 -12.82 1.86
C ILE A 150 9.44 -12.82 0.99
N THR A 151 9.57 -12.46 -0.27
CA THR A 151 8.42 -12.40 -1.19
C THR A 151 7.91 -13.79 -1.53
N GLU A 152 8.80 -14.77 -1.71
CA GLU A 152 8.43 -16.17 -1.92
C GLU A 152 7.66 -16.73 -0.72
N GLU A 153 8.20 -16.55 0.49
CA GLU A 153 7.59 -17.03 1.74
C GLU A 153 6.17 -16.48 1.94
N ILE A 154 6.01 -15.17 1.74
CA ILE A 154 4.71 -14.52 1.88
C ILE A 154 3.75 -14.97 0.77
N TYR A 155 4.26 -15.09 -0.45
CA TYR A 155 3.44 -15.46 -1.61
C TYR A 155 2.84 -16.86 -1.48
N LEU A 156 3.63 -17.83 -1.09
CA LEU A 156 3.17 -19.22 -0.89
C LEU A 156 2.14 -19.32 0.26
N ALA A 157 2.26 -18.47 1.28
CA ALA A 157 1.23 -18.37 2.31
C ALA A 157 -0.06 -17.70 1.82
N LEU A 158 0.04 -16.77 0.84
CA LEU A 158 -1.09 -16.03 0.27
C LEU A 158 -1.84 -16.81 -0.81
N VAL A 159 -1.11 -17.63 -1.57
CA VAL A 159 -1.58 -18.37 -2.75
C VAL A 159 -1.05 -19.81 -2.67
N PRO A 160 -1.53 -20.62 -1.70
CA PRO A 160 -0.99 -21.95 -1.44
C PRO A 160 -1.23 -22.95 -2.57
N GLU A 161 -2.06 -22.64 -3.55
CA GLU A 161 -2.30 -23.43 -4.75
C GLU A 161 -1.21 -23.29 -5.83
N GLU A 162 -0.34 -22.29 -5.75
CA GLU A 162 0.78 -22.07 -6.67
C GLU A 162 2.07 -22.68 -6.09
N GLU A 163 2.93 -23.22 -6.94
CA GLU A 163 4.17 -23.91 -6.55
C GLU A 163 5.27 -22.90 -6.13
N SER A 164 5.36 -21.78 -6.83
CA SER A 164 6.38 -20.74 -6.59
C SER A 164 5.96 -19.42 -7.22
N LEU A 165 6.33 -18.31 -6.58
CA LEU A 165 6.16 -16.97 -7.15
C LEU A 165 6.98 -16.81 -8.43
N MET A 166 8.16 -17.41 -8.53
CA MET A 166 9.00 -17.38 -9.74
C MET A 166 8.29 -17.93 -10.98
N MET A 167 7.37 -18.89 -10.81
CA MET A 167 6.62 -19.48 -11.91
C MET A 167 5.37 -18.68 -12.28
N SER A 168 5.03 -17.68 -11.49
CA SER A 168 3.87 -16.84 -11.73
C SER A 168 4.10 -15.82 -12.85
N SER A 169 3.04 -15.44 -13.56
CA SER A 169 3.11 -14.42 -14.61
C SER A 169 3.47 -13.04 -14.04
N TRP A 170 4.30 -12.29 -14.77
CA TRP A 170 4.61 -10.90 -14.44
C TRP A 170 3.36 -10.01 -14.49
N PRO A 171 3.22 -9.02 -13.59
CA PRO A 171 2.10 -8.08 -13.61
C PRO A 171 2.05 -7.28 -14.91
N VAL A 172 0.86 -7.18 -15.50
CA VAL A 172 0.63 -6.43 -16.73
C VAL A 172 -0.42 -5.35 -16.45
N TYR A 173 -0.19 -4.15 -17.01
CA TYR A 173 -1.15 -3.05 -16.94
C TYR A 173 -2.49 -3.44 -17.58
N LYS A 174 -3.58 -3.05 -16.92
CA LYS A 174 -4.95 -3.32 -17.33
C LYS A 174 -5.74 -2.00 -17.37
N GLU A 175 -6.32 -1.67 -18.52
CA GLU A 175 -7.10 -0.44 -18.69
C GLU A 175 -8.33 -0.41 -17.76
N GLU A 176 -8.91 -1.57 -17.47
CA GLU A 176 -10.05 -1.73 -16.57
C GLU A 176 -9.77 -1.34 -15.10
N TRP A 177 -8.48 -1.22 -14.73
CA TRP A 177 -8.04 -0.80 -13.41
C TRP A 177 -7.48 0.63 -13.39
N ASN A 178 -7.89 1.46 -14.33
CA ASN A 178 -7.51 2.86 -14.41
C ASN A 178 -8.65 3.72 -13.87
N PHE A 179 -8.50 4.26 -12.65
CA PHE A 179 -9.54 5.00 -11.93
C PHE A 179 -9.08 6.42 -11.55
N PRO A 180 -8.85 7.33 -12.51
CA PRO A 180 -8.27 8.65 -12.25
C PRO A 180 -9.14 9.54 -11.35
N ALA A 181 -10.46 9.37 -11.38
CA ALA A 181 -11.36 10.12 -10.51
C ALA A 181 -11.19 9.73 -9.03
N ASP A 182 -11.04 8.44 -8.75
CA ASP A 182 -10.83 7.94 -7.38
C ASP A 182 -9.41 8.25 -6.88
N GLU A 183 -8.41 8.25 -7.76
CA GLU A 183 -7.06 8.75 -7.44
C GLU A 183 -7.11 10.21 -6.96
N ASN A 184 -7.82 11.07 -7.68
CA ASN A 184 -8.00 12.47 -7.31
C ASN A 184 -8.69 12.63 -5.94
N VAL A 185 -9.73 11.83 -5.65
CA VAL A 185 -10.39 11.83 -4.33
C VAL A 185 -9.38 11.49 -3.22
N MET A 186 -8.58 10.45 -3.43
CA MET A 186 -7.59 10.01 -2.43
C MET A 186 -6.45 11.00 -2.24
N GLU A 187 -5.99 11.67 -3.29
CA GLU A 187 -5.00 12.76 -3.16
C GLU A 187 -5.52 13.91 -2.27
N HIS A 188 -6.78 14.30 -2.45
CA HIS A 188 -7.39 15.32 -1.59
C HIS A 188 -7.55 14.84 -0.14
N ILE A 189 -7.96 13.60 0.09
CA ILE A 189 -8.05 13.02 1.43
C ILE A 189 -6.67 13.01 2.11
N LYS A 190 -5.61 12.62 1.40
CA LYS A 190 -4.23 12.65 1.90
C LYS A 190 -3.79 14.07 2.25
N ALA A 191 -4.06 15.03 1.36
CA ALA A 191 -3.73 16.44 1.57
C ALA A 191 -4.46 17.03 2.79
N ILE A 192 -5.76 16.79 2.92
CA ILE A 192 -6.57 17.21 4.08
C ILE A 192 -6.02 16.58 5.37
N THR A 193 -5.75 15.28 5.37
CA THR A 193 -5.22 14.57 6.53
C THR A 193 -3.87 15.14 6.96
N LYS A 194 -2.97 15.37 6.01
CA LYS A 194 -1.65 15.97 6.26
C LYS A 194 -1.78 17.39 6.81
N GLY A 195 -2.66 18.20 6.23
CA GLY A 195 -2.94 19.55 6.70
C GLY A 195 -3.44 19.59 8.15
N ILE A 196 -4.40 18.71 8.48
CA ILE A 196 -4.94 18.60 9.84
C ILE A 196 -3.85 18.17 10.83
N ARG A 197 -3.03 17.16 10.47
CA ARG A 197 -1.93 16.70 11.33
C ARG A 197 -0.89 17.79 11.58
N ASN A 198 -0.54 18.57 10.55
CA ASN A 198 0.42 19.67 10.67
C ASN A 198 -0.11 20.76 11.61
N VAL A 199 -1.35 21.22 11.42
CA VAL A 199 -1.97 22.23 12.31
C VAL A 199 -2.04 21.72 13.76
N ARG A 200 -2.39 20.45 13.97
CA ARG A 200 -2.40 19.86 15.31
C ARG A 200 -1.01 19.83 15.95
N ALA A 201 0.01 19.50 15.18
CA ALA A 201 1.40 19.49 15.65
C ALA A 201 1.90 20.89 15.97
N GLU A 202 1.62 21.88 15.11
CA GLU A 202 1.99 23.30 15.32
C GLU A 202 1.32 23.92 16.55
N MET A 203 0.09 23.48 16.85
CA MET A 203 -0.69 23.99 17.99
C MET A 203 -0.58 23.10 19.24
N ASP A 204 0.33 22.13 19.28
CA ASP A 204 0.50 21.18 20.39
C ASP A 204 -0.81 20.51 20.85
N VAL A 205 -1.71 20.20 19.89
CA VAL A 205 -2.99 19.55 20.20
C VAL A 205 -2.77 18.06 20.41
N PRO A 206 -3.01 17.52 21.61
CA PRO A 206 -2.82 16.09 21.87
C PRO A 206 -3.75 15.22 21.01
N ASN A 207 -3.27 14.04 20.61
CA ASN A 207 -4.02 13.11 19.75
C ASN A 207 -5.36 12.67 20.37
N SER A 208 -5.45 12.62 21.69
CA SER A 208 -6.68 12.29 22.43
C SER A 208 -7.78 13.35 22.33
N ARG A 209 -7.44 14.60 21.98
CA ARG A 209 -8.40 15.70 21.89
C ARG A 209 -9.20 15.61 20.59
N LYS A 210 -10.49 15.37 20.70
CA LYS A 210 -11.44 15.41 19.57
C LYS A 210 -11.67 16.86 19.15
N THR A 211 -11.55 17.12 17.86
CA THR A 211 -11.81 18.44 17.24
C THR A 211 -12.80 18.29 16.10
N LYS A 212 -13.63 19.31 15.86
CA LYS A 212 -14.49 19.38 14.68
C LYS A 212 -13.67 19.87 13.49
N VAL A 213 -13.80 19.21 12.36
CA VAL A 213 -13.19 19.58 11.09
C VAL A 213 -14.31 19.85 10.10
N TYR A 214 -14.25 20.96 9.40
CA TYR A 214 -15.16 21.30 8.32
C TYR A 214 -14.37 21.30 7.02
N VAL A 215 -14.79 20.46 6.08
CA VAL A 215 -14.24 20.42 4.73
C VAL A 215 -15.19 21.16 3.82
N VAL A 216 -14.70 22.20 3.14
CA VAL A 216 -15.46 22.96 2.14
C VAL A 216 -14.93 22.59 0.77
N CYS A 217 -15.80 22.10 -0.07
CA CYS A 217 -15.49 21.66 -1.42
C CYS A 217 -16.49 22.30 -2.40
N GLN A 218 -16.02 22.66 -3.59
CA GLN A 218 -16.86 23.26 -4.63
C GLN A 218 -17.30 22.27 -5.71
N ASP A 219 -16.56 21.16 -5.82
CA ASP A 219 -16.85 20.08 -6.76
C ASP A 219 -17.72 19.02 -6.08
N GLU A 220 -18.93 18.82 -6.57
CA GLU A 220 -19.93 17.91 -6.03
C GLU A 220 -19.46 16.43 -6.06
N ALA A 221 -18.81 16.02 -7.15
CA ALA A 221 -18.30 14.65 -7.31
C ALA A 221 -17.19 14.35 -6.31
N LEU A 222 -16.27 15.30 -6.12
CA LEU A 222 -15.20 15.22 -5.13
C LEU A 222 -15.76 15.22 -3.70
N CYS A 223 -16.77 16.06 -3.41
CA CYS A 223 -17.43 16.08 -2.11
C CYS A 223 -18.05 14.73 -1.77
N ASN A 224 -18.81 14.16 -2.70
CA ASN A 224 -19.45 12.86 -2.51
C ASN A 224 -18.42 11.74 -2.29
N GLY A 225 -17.31 11.78 -3.03
CA GLY A 225 -16.19 10.83 -2.85
C GLY A 225 -15.55 10.92 -1.46
N ILE A 226 -15.28 12.14 -0.99
CA ILE A 226 -14.72 12.39 0.36
C ILE A 226 -15.72 11.99 1.44
N GLU A 227 -17.00 12.31 1.29
CA GLU A 227 -18.05 12.00 2.25
C GLU A 227 -18.20 10.48 2.41
N GLY A 228 -18.21 9.73 1.30
CA GLY A 228 -18.27 8.27 1.30
C GLY A 228 -17.09 7.59 2.01
N MET A 229 -15.97 8.29 2.17
CA MET A 229 -14.78 7.79 2.86
C MET A 229 -14.64 8.24 4.32
N THR A 230 -15.58 9.06 4.83
CA THR A 230 -15.44 9.74 6.13
C THR A 230 -15.18 8.77 7.27
N GLU A 231 -15.91 7.68 7.38
CA GLU A 231 -15.78 6.72 8.49
C GLU A 231 -14.43 6.00 8.48
N SER A 232 -13.94 5.62 7.31
CA SER A 232 -12.63 4.97 7.14
C SER A 232 -11.46 5.94 7.39
N VAL A 233 -11.64 7.23 7.10
CA VAL A 233 -10.59 8.26 7.24
C VAL A 233 -10.50 8.82 8.66
N LYS A 234 -11.58 8.85 9.42
CA LYS A 234 -11.60 9.36 10.82
C LYS A 234 -10.48 8.80 11.70
N PRO A 235 -10.20 7.50 11.72
CA PRO A 235 -9.06 6.96 12.48
C PRO A 235 -7.71 7.52 12.02
N CYS A 236 -7.52 7.70 10.71
CA CYS A 236 -6.29 8.23 10.13
C CYS A 236 -6.02 9.69 10.52
N LEU A 237 -7.06 10.48 10.79
CA LEU A 237 -6.92 11.87 11.25
C LEU A 237 -6.40 11.98 12.69
N LEU A 238 -6.63 10.94 13.50
CA LEU A 238 -6.30 10.93 14.92
C LEU A 238 -4.98 10.19 15.22
N TYR A 239 -4.53 9.32 14.32
CA TYR A 239 -3.40 8.45 14.54
C TYR A 239 -2.12 9.03 13.92
N THR A 240 -1.25 9.56 14.77
CA THR A 240 0.17 9.67 14.44
C THR A 240 0.82 8.39 14.98
N SER A 241 0.93 7.37 14.12
CA SER A 241 1.82 6.24 14.45
C SER A 241 3.22 6.82 14.60
N PRO A 242 3.91 6.59 15.74
CA PRO A 242 5.34 6.81 15.75
C PRO A 242 5.91 5.78 14.77
N SER A 243 6.31 6.25 13.58
CA SER A 243 7.19 5.47 12.72
C SER A 243 8.39 5.10 13.59
N PRO A 244 8.73 3.83 13.78
CA PRO A 244 9.98 3.50 14.43
C PRO A 244 11.10 4.09 13.57
N ARG A 245 11.79 5.07 14.13
CA ARG A 245 13.03 5.63 13.57
C ARG A 245 14.11 4.56 13.54
#